data_1b29847d3bc3b5f047967af331dd2a03
#
_entry.id   1b29847d3bc3b5f047967af331dd2a03
#
_cell.length_a   1.000
_cell.length_b   1.000
_cell.length_c   1.000
_cell.angle_alpha   90.00
_cell.angle_beta   90.00
_cell.angle_gamma   90.00
#
_symmetry.space_group_name_H-M   'P 1'
#
loop_
_entity.id
_entity.type
_entity.pdbx_description
1 polymer ?
#
loop_
_entity_poly.entity_id
_entity_poly.type
_entity_poly.pdbx_seq_one_letter_code
_entity_poly.pdbx_strand_id
1 'polypeptide(L)'
;MTNEEKQHYFTAGELANIFGISKQTLLYYDRMGLFSPAFVSENGYRHYNMNQYMDLEVILRLRSLNISIALIKQYLNNRSKEDFVEILESKRKESEEIIRENQEILKIINSLQGLQLRARLFCLR
;
A
#
# COMPACT_ATOMS: atom_id res chain seq x y z
N MET A 1 38.57 13.87 17.61
CA MET A 1 37.24 14.41 17.33
C MET A 1 36.51 13.54 16.35
N THR A 2 35.59 12.98 16.90
CA THR A 2 34.63 12.18 16.24
C THR A 2 34.09 12.93 15.03
N ASN A 3 34.23 12.33 13.86
CA ASN A 3 33.32 12.59 12.80
C ASN A 3 31.94 12.41 13.43
N GLU A 4 31.35 13.50 13.88
CA GLU A 4 29.93 13.50 14.07
C GLU A 4 29.39 12.98 12.75
N GLU A 5 28.97 11.75 12.77
CA GLU A 5 28.20 11.19 11.70
C GLU A 5 27.08 12.18 11.46
N LYS A 6 27.27 13.03 10.44
CA LYS A 6 26.22 13.93 10.00
C LYS A 6 25.12 13.02 9.52
N GLN A 7 24.24 12.66 10.46
CA GLN A 7 23.09 11.86 10.16
C GLN A 7 22.35 12.57 9.03
N HIS A 8 22.22 11.87 7.91
CA HIS A 8 21.55 12.45 6.77
C HIS A 8 20.03 12.43 7.02
N TYR A 9 19.42 13.61 6.85
CA TYR A 9 17.97 13.76 6.96
C TYR A 9 17.40 14.19 5.62
N PHE A 10 16.23 13.67 5.33
CA PHE A 10 15.44 14.07 4.17
C PHE A 10 14.32 14.99 4.64
N THR A 11 14.09 16.07 3.91
CA THR A 11 12.86 16.86 4.13
C THR A 11 11.66 16.09 3.57
N ALA A 12 10.45 16.45 3.99
CA ALA A 12 9.24 15.86 3.45
C ALA A 12 9.16 16.00 1.93
N GLY A 13 9.56 17.16 1.41
CA GLY A 13 9.58 17.41 -0.03
C GLY A 13 10.56 16.51 -0.77
N GLU A 14 11.77 16.35 -0.24
CA GLU A 14 12.77 15.46 -0.83
C GLU A 14 12.30 14.01 -0.82
N LEU A 15 11.78 13.55 0.31
CA LEU A 15 11.30 12.18 0.46
C LEU A 15 10.12 11.89 -0.45
N ALA A 16 9.15 12.81 -0.52
CA ALA A 16 8.00 12.70 -1.41
C ALA A 16 8.45 12.61 -2.88
N ASN A 17 9.41 13.44 -3.26
CA ASN A 17 9.93 13.45 -4.62
C ASN A 17 10.64 12.12 -4.98
N ILE A 18 11.46 11.60 -4.07
CA ILE A 18 12.19 10.33 -4.28
C ILE A 18 11.21 9.17 -4.52
N PHE A 19 10.15 9.10 -3.73
CA PHE A 19 9.19 7.99 -3.79
C PHE A 19 8.03 8.24 -4.77
N GLY A 20 7.98 9.42 -5.39
CA GLY A 20 6.90 9.75 -6.32
C GLY A 20 5.53 9.85 -5.66
N ILE A 21 5.48 10.30 -4.41
CA ILE A 21 4.25 10.51 -3.65
C ILE A 21 4.09 11.99 -3.32
N SER A 22 2.90 12.39 -2.87
CA SER A 22 2.65 13.75 -2.44
C SER A 22 3.09 13.99 -1.01
N LYS A 23 3.39 15.23 -0.66
CA LYS A 23 3.63 15.63 0.73
C LYS A 23 2.39 15.35 1.59
N GLN A 24 1.20 15.44 1.01
CA GLN A 24 -0.06 15.17 1.69
C GLN A 24 -0.13 13.72 2.17
N THR A 25 0.44 12.79 1.42
CA THR A 25 0.52 11.38 1.82
C THR A 25 1.34 11.25 3.11
N LEU A 26 2.48 11.93 3.19
CA LEU A 26 3.32 11.92 4.39
C LEU A 26 2.61 12.54 5.59
N LEU A 27 1.89 13.63 5.39
CA LEU A 27 1.07 14.26 6.43
C LEU A 27 -0.03 13.33 6.92
N TYR A 28 -0.68 12.63 5.99
CA TYR A 28 -1.73 11.66 6.30
C TYR A 28 -1.18 10.50 7.14
N TYR A 29 -0.02 9.97 6.76
CA TYR A 29 0.62 8.88 7.50
C TYR A 29 1.02 9.29 8.90
N ASP A 30 1.45 10.54 9.08
CA ASP A 30 1.75 11.08 10.41
C ASP A 30 0.48 11.17 11.26
N ARG A 31 -0.60 11.70 10.71
CA ARG A 31 -1.89 11.79 11.42
C ARG A 31 -2.42 10.42 11.82
N MET A 32 -2.22 9.41 10.97
CA MET A 32 -2.66 8.04 11.26
C MET A 32 -1.73 7.30 12.22
N GLY A 33 -0.63 7.92 12.63
CA GLY A 33 0.34 7.29 13.51
C GLY A 33 1.14 6.18 12.83
N LEU A 34 1.15 6.14 11.50
CA LEU A 34 1.86 5.12 10.73
C LEU A 34 3.32 5.50 10.52
N PHE A 35 3.58 6.74 10.16
CA PHE A 35 4.89 7.21 9.75
C PHE A 35 5.03 8.68 10.10
N SER A 36 5.85 8.97 11.10
CA SER A 36 6.06 10.33 11.61
C SER A 36 7.49 10.78 11.40
N PRO A 37 7.75 12.08 11.25
CA PRO A 37 9.12 12.56 11.07
C PRO A 37 9.97 12.29 12.31
N ALA A 38 11.29 12.22 12.10
CA ALA A 38 12.24 12.12 13.20
C ALA A 38 12.20 13.38 14.08
N PHE A 39 12.05 14.52 13.44
CA PHE A 39 11.84 15.80 14.12
C PHE A 39 11.24 16.83 13.16
N VAL A 40 10.71 17.89 13.73
CA VAL A 40 10.23 19.06 13.00
C VAL A 40 11.12 20.23 13.40
N SER A 41 11.74 20.91 12.43
CA SER A 41 12.60 22.03 12.69
C SER A 41 11.80 23.27 13.13
N GLU A 42 12.51 24.29 13.66
CA GLU A 42 11.88 25.53 14.16
C GLU A 42 11.02 26.22 13.11
N ASN A 43 11.40 26.11 11.83
CA ASN A 43 10.64 26.69 10.72
C ASN A 43 9.51 25.78 10.22
N GLY A 44 9.18 24.70 10.92
CA GLY A 44 8.07 23.83 10.62
C GLY A 44 8.35 22.76 9.57
N TYR A 45 9.58 22.58 9.11
CA TYR A 45 9.93 21.54 8.16
C TYR A 45 10.10 20.19 8.85
N ARG A 46 9.52 19.17 8.26
CA ARG A 46 9.59 17.77 8.72
C ARG A 46 10.85 17.12 8.16
N HIS A 47 11.57 16.39 9.01
CA HIS A 47 12.81 15.72 8.66
C HIS A 47 12.74 14.24 9.00
N TYR A 48 13.21 13.42 8.08
CA TYR A 48 13.16 11.95 8.16
C TYR A 48 14.58 11.40 8.03
N ASN A 49 14.93 10.40 8.82
CA ASN A 49 16.25 9.77 8.77
C ASN A 49 16.29 8.58 7.78
N MET A 50 17.47 7.97 7.64
CA MET A 50 17.66 6.85 6.70
C MET A 50 16.85 5.61 7.07
N ASN A 51 16.67 5.32 8.35
CA ASN A 51 15.83 4.20 8.79
C ASN A 51 14.38 4.42 8.36
N GLN A 52 13.92 5.66 8.46
CA GLN A 52 12.57 6.04 8.02
C GLN A 52 12.43 5.97 6.50
N TYR A 53 13.48 6.30 5.76
CA TYR A 53 13.49 6.09 4.31
C TYR A 53 13.22 4.62 3.98
N MET A 54 13.91 3.71 4.65
CA MET A 54 13.72 2.27 4.43
C MET A 54 12.33 1.80 4.86
N ASP A 55 11.82 2.32 5.96
CA ASP A 55 10.47 2.02 6.45
C ASP A 55 9.41 2.48 5.44
N LEU A 56 9.58 3.66 4.88
CA LEU A 56 8.64 4.19 3.89
C LEU A 56 8.57 3.30 2.65
N GLU A 57 9.71 2.78 2.20
CA GLU A 57 9.73 1.83 1.08
C GLU A 57 8.84 0.61 1.37
N VAL A 58 8.98 0.02 2.54
CA VAL A 58 8.15 -1.13 2.97
C VAL A 58 6.68 -0.73 3.07
N ILE A 59 6.39 0.40 3.70
CA ILE A 59 5.02 0.91 3.84
C ILE A 59 4.34 1.05 2.48
N LEU A 60 5.02 1.70 1.53
CA LEU A 60 4.45 1.95 0.21
C LEU A 60 4.22 0.66 -0.57
N ARG A 61 5.11 -0.31 -0.46
CA ARG A 61 4.94 -1.62 -1.08
C ARG A 61 3.74 -2.36 -0.51
N LEU A 62 3.60 -2.38 0.81
CA LEU A 62 2.45 -3.01 1.46
C LEU A 62 1.15 -2.29 1.12
N ARG A 63 1.16 -0.96 1.07
CA ARG A 63 0.01 -0.17 0.65
C ARG A 63 -0.39 -0.45 -0.80
N SER A 64 0.57 -0.70 -1.68
CA SER A 64 0.28 -1.04 -3.08
C SER A 64 -0.48 -2.37 -3.20
N LEU A 65 -0.40 -3.23 -2.20
CA LEU A 65 -1.16 -4.47 -2.11
C LEU A 65 -2.52 -4.28 -1.43
N ASN A 66 -2.90 -3.04 -1.12
CA ASN A 66 -4.13 -2.71 -0.37
C ASN A 66 -4.15 -3.30 1.04
N ILE A 67 -2.99 -3.50 1.65
CA ILE A 67 -2.90 -3.88 3.05
C ILE A 67 -3.22 -2.64 3.88
N SER A 68 -4.06 -2.81 4.90
CA SER A 68 -4.55 -1.69 5.70
C SER A 68 -3.44 -1.01 6.49
N ILE A 69 -3.61 0.28 6.75
CA ILE A 69 -2.70 1.06 7.59
C ILE A 69 -2.57 0.41 8.98
N ALA A 70 -3.67 -0.09 9.52
CA ALA A 70 -3.69 -0.75 10.83
C ALA A 70 -2.77 -1.98 10.87
N LEU A 71 -2.82 -2.83 9.85
CA LEU A 71 -1.95 -4.02 9.75
C LEU A 71 -0.50 -3.65 9.55
N ILE A 72 -0.21 -2.65 8.73
CA ILE A 72 1.15 -2.18 8.51
C ILE A 72 1.73 -1.63 9.81
N LYS A 73 0.96 -0.82 10.53
CA LYS A 73 1.33 -0.25 11.82
C LYS A 73 1.65 -1.34 12.84
N GLN A 74 0.81 -2.36 12.91
CA GLN A 74 1.01 -3.52 13.78
C GLN A 74 2.31 -4.24 13.45
N TYR A 75 2.57 -4.48 12.17
CA TYR A 75 3.82 -5.09 11.71
C TYR A 75 5.04 -4.25 12.08
N LEU A 76 5.00 -2.93 11.85
CA LEU A 76 6.12 -2.04 12.16
C LEU A 76 6.43 -1.99 13.67
N ASN A 77 5.42 -2.14 14.50
CA ASN A 77 5.60 -2.17 15.95
C ASN A 77 6.30 -3.43 16.43
N ASN A 78 6.09 -4.55 15.78
CA ASN A 78 6.60 -5.86 16.20
C ASN A 78 7.75 -6.35 15.31
N ARG A 79 7.73 -6.03 14.02
CA ARG A 79 8.74 -6.41 13.01
C ARG A 79 9.09 -7.89 13.01
N SER A 80 8.10 -8.72 13.31
CA SER A 80 8.24 -10.17 13.29
C SER A 80 8.23 -10.67 11.84
N LYS A 81 9.19 -11.54 11.51
CA LYS A 81 9.25 -12.20 10.21
C LYS A 81 8.00 -13.05 9.98
N GLU A 82 7.52 -13.70 11.03
CA GLU A 82 6.32 -14.53 11.01
C GLU A 82 5.08 -13.70 10.70
N ASP A 83 4.95 -12.52 11.30
CA ASP A 83 3.85 -11.59 11.03
C ASP A 83 3.88 -11.10 9.60
N PHE A 84 5.05 -10.80 9.07
CA PHE A 84 5.21 -10.37 7.68
C PHE A 84 4.74 -11.44 6.70
N VAL A 85 5.18 -12.68 6.93
CA VAL A 85 4.77 -13.84 6.10
C VAL A 85 3.25 -14.04 6.19
N GLU A 86 2.70 -13.93 7.40
CA GLU A 86 1.25 -14.11 7.63
C GLU A 86 0.43 -13.04 6.90
N ILE A 87 0.85 -11.78 6.96
CA ILE A 87 0.17 -10.68 6.26
C ILE A 87 0.15 -10.94 4.76
N LEU A 88 1.28 -11.33 4.18
CA LEU A 88 1.38 -11.61 2.75
C LEU A 88 0.56 -12.83 2.35
N GLU A 89 0.59 -13.90 3.14
CA GLU A 89 -0.17 -15.11 2.87
C GLU A 89 -1.68 -14.87 2.96
N SER A 90 -2.09 -14.09 3.95
CA SER A 90 -3.49 -13.69 4.11
C SER A 90 -3.97 -12.89 2.89
N LYS A 91 -3.13 -11.98 2.40
CA LYS A 91 -3.45 -11.18 1.20
C LYS A 91 -3.49 -12.06 -0.06
N ARG A 92 -2.62 -13.05 -0.15
CA ARG A 92 -2.63 -14.02 -1.25
C ARG A 92 -3.97 -14.76 -1.31
N LYS A 93 -4.42 -15.31 -0.18
CA LYS A 93 -5.69 -16.05 -0.11
C LYS A 93 -6.89 -15.19 -0.48
N GLU A 94 -6.93 -13.96 0.02
CA GLU A 94 -7.96 -12.98 -0.32
C GLU A 94 -7.98 -12.71 -1.83
N SER A 95 -6.82 -12.48 -2.42
CA SER A 95 -6.68 -12.19 -3.84
C SER A 95 -7.09 -13.39 -4.71
N GLU A 96 -6.72 -14.59 -4.32
CA GLU A 96 -7.13 -15.82 -5.01
C GLU A 96 -8.64 -16.04 -4.95
N GLU A 97 -9.26 -15.71 -3.82
CA GLU A 97 -10.72 -15.78 -3.65
C GLU A 97 -11.42 -14.79 -4.60
N ILE A 98 -10.93 -13.56 -4.67
CA ILE A 98 -11.47 -12.53 -5.57
C ILE A 98 -11.34 -12.99 -7.03
N ILE A 99 -10.23 -13.60 -7.40
CA ILE A 99 -10.03 -14.12 -8.75
C ILE A 99 -11.07 -15.19 -9.06
N ARG A 100 -11.30 -16.15 -8.14
CA ARG A 100 -12.30 -17.20 -8.32
C ARG A 100 -13.71 -16.63 -8.48
N GLU A 101 -14.08 -15.68 -7.62
CA GLU A 101 -15.37 -15.00 -7.69
C GLU A 101 -15.58 -14.31 -9.03
N ASN A 102 -14.55 -13.60 -9.50
CA ASN A 102 -14.61 -12.91 -10.80
C ASN A 102 -14.69 -13.90 -11.97
N GLN A 103 -14.01 -15.03 -11.88
CA GLN A 103 -14.12 -16.08 -12.90
C GLN A 103 -15.55 -16.63 -12.99
N GLU A 104 -16.21 -16.83 -11.84
CA GLU A 104 -17.61 -17.27 -11.81
C GLU A 104 -18.55 -16.21 -12.39
N ILE A 105 -18.31 -14.95 -12.08
CA ILE A 105 -19.08 -13.83 -12.66
C ILE A 105 -18.94 -13.81 -14.18
N LEU A 106 -17.73 -13.99 -14.70
CA LEU A 106 -17.50 -14.02 -16.14
C LEU A 106 -18.24 -15.19 -16.81
N LYS A 107 -18.29 -16.35 -16.17
CA LYS A 107 -19.07 -17.49 -16.67
C LYS A 107 -20.55 -17.15 -16.77
N ILE A 108 -21.10 -16.49 -15.76
CA ILE A 108 -22.51 -16.05 -15.76
C ILE A 108 -22.76 -15.04 -16.88
N ILE A 109 -21.88 -14.05 -17.03
CA ILE A 109 -21.98 -13.05 -18.09
C ILE A 109 -21.97 -13.72 -19.46
N ASN A 110 -21.05 -14.63 -19.71
CA ASN A 110 -20.94 -15.34 -20.97
C ASN A 110 -22.20 -16.16 -21.25
N SER A 111 -22.75 -16.80 -20.24
CA SER A 111 -24.00 -17.54 -20.34
C SER A 111 -25.18 -16.65 -20.73
N LEU A 112 -25.29 -15.48 -20.08
CA LEU A 112 -26.35 -14.49 -20.36
C LEU A 112 -26.21 -13.92 -21.77
N GLN A 113 -24.99 -13.62 -22.20
CA GLN A 113 -24.73 -13.13 -23.56
C GLN A 113 -25.12 -14.20 -24.60
N GLY A 114 -24.85 -15.47 -24.33
CA GLY A 114 -25.26 -16.55 -25.17
C GLY A 114 -26.79 -16.69 -25.28
N LEU A 115 -27.50 -16.49 -24.16
CA LEU A 115 -28.98 -16.48 -24.15
C LEU A 115 -29.55 -15.33 -24.98
N GLN A 116 -28.99 -14.15 -24.85
CA GLN A 116 -29.42 -12.98 -25.62
C GLN A 116 -29.21 -13.18 -27.11
N LEU A 117 -28.11 -13.78 -27.50
CA LEU A 117 -27.83 -14.12 -28.90
C LEU A 117 -28.83 -15.10 -29.44
N ARG A 118 -29.16 -16.15 -28.68
CA ARG A 118 -30.19 -17.16 -29.07
C ARG A 118 -31.56 -16.53 -29.20
N ALA A 119 -31.93 -15.64 -28.30
CA ALA A 119 -33.20 -14.91 -28.35
C ALA A 119 -33.30 -14.05 -29.60
N ARG A 120 -32.23 -13.37 -30.00
CA ARG A 120 -32.15 -12.61 -31.24
C ARG A 120 -32.36 -13.50 -32.48
N LEU A 121 -31.71 -14.65 -32.49
CA LEU A 121 -31.86 -15.61 -33.59
C LEU A 121 -33.29 -16.13 -33.69
N PHE A 122 -33.97 -16.32 -32.55
CA PHE A 122 -35.37 -16.73 -32.52
C PHE A 122 -36.31 -15.64 -33.01
N CYS A 123 -36.01 -14.39 -32.69
CA CYS A 123 -36.84 -13.24 -33.13
C CYS A 123 -36.70 -12.92 -34.62
N LEU A 124 -35.65 -13.41 -35.28
CA LEU A 124 -35.39 -13.17 -36.70
C LEU A 124 -36.08 -14.22 -37.63
N ARG A 125 -36.81 -15.18 -37.06
CA ARG A 125 -37.59 -16.15 -37.84
C ARG A 125 -38.93 -15.54 -38.21
#